data_c8a202d97980db9ee67d7a1f61d8de5c
#
_entry.id   c8a202d97980db9ee67d7a1f61d8de5c
#
_cell.length_a   1.000
_cell.length_b   1.000
_cell.length_c   1.000
_cell.angle_alpha   90.00
_cell.angle_beta   90.00
_cell.angle_gamma   90.00
#
_symmetry.space_group_name_H-M   'P 1'
#
loop_
_entity.id
_entity.type
_entity.pdbx_description
1 polymer ?
#
loop_
_entity_poly.entity_id
_entity_poly.type
_entity_poly.pdbx_seq_one_letter_code
_entity_poly.pdbx_strand_id
1 'polypeptide(L)'
;MNILYEDTALVVLDKSAGLTSEEGVPAALRQRWGRPDAYVGVIHRLDTGVSGLMVYARTPGAAAALTKQVTESQQAYAILDGRAEAGPGAPAQPCFRKTYRAVIAGGPDEALPPEGILRDYLFKDSRKGRVFPVKRPRKGVREAVLEYCIVETAPDGSLSLAEITLHTGRTHQIRVQFASRKHPLYGDGKYGSRFKGDIALQSAGLQFVHPETGKPMAFSLPLPAAAPWKEFLE
;
A
#
# COMPACT_ATOMS: atom_id res chain seq x y z
N MET A 1 -14.39 9.78 -1.98
CA MET A 1 -13.11 10.23 -2.57
C MET A 1 -12.91 11.70 -2.26
N ASN A 2 -11.80 12.09 -1.62
CA ASN A 2 -11.43 13.47 -1.30
C ASN A 2 -10.12 13.83 -2.01
N ILE A 3 -10.05 14.98 -2.70
CA ILE A 3 -8.84 15.44 -3.38
C ILE A 3 -8.03 16.29 -2.40
N LEU A 4 -6.75 15.93 -2.22
CA LEU A 4 -5.82 16.65 -1.36
C LEU A 4 -4.93 17.62 -2.15
N TYR A 5 -4.63 17.27 -3.39
CA TYR A 5 -3.82 18.09 -4.28
C TYR A 5 -4.21 17.84 -5.74
N GLU A 6 -4.22 18.87 -6.55
CA GLU A 6 -4.49 18.79 -7.98
C GLU A 6 -3.81 19.90 -8.73
N ASP A 7 -3.14 19.56 -9.85
CA ASP A 7 -2.59 20.52 -10.81
C ASP A 7 -2.71 20.01 -12.26
N THR A 8 -1.93 20.54 -13.18
CA THR A 8 -1.94 20.12 -14.60
C THR A 8 -1.30 18.76 -14.83
N ALA A 9 -0.39 18.32 -13.97
CA ALA A 9 0.39 17.09 -14.12
C ALA A 9 -0.21 15.89 -13.38
N LEU A 10 -0.78 16.10 -12.19
CA LEU A 10 -1.22 15.00 -11.31
C LEU A 10 -2.37 15.39 -10.39
N VAL A 11 -2.98 14.37 -9.78
CA VAL A 11 -3.94 14.53 -8.67
C VAL A 11 -3.59 13.54 -7.56
N VAL A 12 -3.58 14.02 -6.32
CA VAL A 12 -3.46 13.19 -5.11
C VAL A 12 -4.79 13.20 -4.38
N LEU A 13 -5.27 12.02 -4.01
CA LEU A 13 -6.57 11.87 -3.39
C LEU A 13 -6.57 10.79 -2.32
N ASP A 14 -7.52 10.89 -1.41
CA ASP A 14 -7.94 9.83 -0.51
C ASP A 14 -9.05 9.01 -1.19
N LYS A 15 -8.72 7.78 -1.57
CA LYS A 15 -9.66 6.81 -2.17
C LYS A 15 -10.53 6.20 -1.09
N SER A 16 -11.83 6.30 -1.21
CA SER A 16 -12.78 5.57 -0.35
C SER A 16 -12.72 4.06 -0.60
N ALA A 17 -12.95 3.26 0.44
CA ALA A 17 -13.23 1.83 0.28
C ALA A 17 -14.44 1.63 -0.64
N GLY A 18 -14.49 0.50 -1.35
CA GLY A 18 -15.53 0.18 -2.33
C GLY A 18 -15.24 0.69 -3.76
N LEU A 19 -14.36 1.68 -3.93
CA LEU A 19 -14.01 2.23 -5.23
C LEU A 19 -12.80 1.50 -5.83
N THR A 20 -12.88 1.11 -7.12
CA THR A 20 -11.75 0.47 -7.82
C THR A 20 -10.72 1.51 -8.26
N SER A 21 -9.43 1.16 -8.11
CA SER A 21 -8.31 2.06 -8.46
C SER A 21 -8.14 2.24 -9.98
N GLU A 22 -8.47 1.24 -10.79
CA GLU A 22 -8.17 1.22 -12.22
C GLU A 22 -9.33 1.75 -13.08
N GLU A 23 -10.56 1.68 -12.59
CA GLU A 23 -11.76 2.09 -13.33
C GLU A 23 -12.58 3.13 -12.57
N GLY A 24 -12.94 2.85 -11.31
CA GLY A 24 -13.84 3.69 -10.52
C GLY A 24 -13.28 5.07 -10.24
N VAL A 25 -12.03 5.17 -9.79
CA VAL A 25 -11.40 6.48 -9.54
C VAL A 25 -11.20 7.26 -10.85
N PRO A 26 -10.65 6.68 -11.93
CA PRO A 26 -10.56 7.39 -13.21
C PRO A 26 -11.91 7.88 -13.75
N ALA A 27 -12.96 7.08 -13.65
CA ALA A 27 -14.31 7.49 -14.05
C ALA A 27 -14.82 8.68 -13.22
N ALA A 28 -14.66 8.62 -11.90
CA ALA A 28 -15.06 9.71 -10.99
C ALA A 28 -14.26 11.02 -11.24
N LEU A 29 -12.97 10.92 -11.56
CA LEU A 29 -12.14 12.07 -11.91
C LEU A 29 -12.59 12.70 -13.24
N ARG A 30 -12.84 11.89 -14.27
CA ARG A 30 -13.36 12.38 -15.56
C ARG A 30 -14.71 13.08 -15.41
N GLN A 31 -15.62 12.50 -14.64
CA GLN A 31 -16.91 13.11 -14.30
C GLN A 31 -16.73 14.45 -13.58
N ARG A 32 -15.86 14.50 -12.57
CA ARG A 32 -15.54 15.73 -11.83
C ARG A 32 -15.00 16.83 -12.73
N TRP A 33 -14.15 16.49 -13.70
CA TRP A 33 -13.57 17.45 -14.63
C TRP A 33 -14.49 17.84 -15.79
N GLY A 34 -15.64 17.17 -15.93
CA GLY A 34 -16.52 17.35 -17.11
C GLY A 34 -15.86 16.93 -18.44
N ARG A 35 -14.87 16.03 -18.37
CA ARG A 35 -14.05 15.62 -19.52
C ARG A 35 -13.95 14.09 -19.59
N PRO A 36 -14.89 13.43 -20.28
CA PRO A 36 -14.97 11.97 -20.34
C PRO A 36 -13.74 11.32 -21.01
N ASP A 37 -13.06 12.04 -21.85
CA ASP A 37 -11.85 11.63 -22.58
C ASP A 37 -10.54 11.99 -21.87
N ALA A 38 -10.60 12.66 -20.71
CA ALA A 38 -9.40 13.09 -19.99
C ALA A 38 -8.50 11.89 -19.66
N TYR A 39 -7.20 12.08 -19.90
CA TYR A 39 -6.20 11.10 -19.50
C TYR A 39 -6.12 10.98 -17.98
N VAL A 40 -6.14 9.76 -17.49
CA VAL A 40 -5.93 9.42 -16.06
C VAL A 40 -4.98 8.24 -15.98
N GLY A 41 -3.73 8.51 -15.67
CA GLY A 41 -2.67 7.51 -15.52
C GLY A 41 -2.67 6.90 -14.12
N VAL A 42 -2.89 5.60 -14.02
CA VAL A 42 -2.86 4.85 -12.76
C VAL A 42 -1.42 4.46 -12.43
N ILE A 43 -0.83 5.03 -11.39
CA ILE A 43 0.57 4.81 -11.02
C ILE A 43 0.73 3.60 -10.10
N HIS A 44 -0.17 3.44 -9.16
CA HIS A 44 -0.23 2.31 -8.23
C HIS A 44 -1.69 1.99 -7.90
N ARG A 45 -1.91 0.88 -7.18
CA ARG A 45 -3.26 0.39 -6.90
C ARG A 45 -3.44 0.11 -5.42
N LEU A 46 -4.66 0.31 -4.96
CA LEU A 46 -5.19 -0.23 -3.71
C LEU A 46 -6.26 -1.27 -4.03
N ASP A 47 -6.41 -2.27 -3.19
CA ASP A 47 -7.53 -3.20 -3.26
C ASP A 47 -8.86 -2.43 -3.12
N THR A 48 -9.95 -2.94 -3.69
CA THR A 48 -11.26 -2.26 -3.66
C THR A 48 -11.72 -1.94 -2.23
N GLY A 49 -11.53 -2.87 -1.29
CA GLY A 49 -11.90 -2.66 0.13
C GLY A 49 -10.89 -1.85 0.95
N VAL A 50 -9.82 -1.32 0.35
CA VAL A 50 -8.79 -0.54 1.04
C VAL A 50 -8.94 0.93 0.69
N SER A 51 -8.88 1.80 1.71
CA SER A 51 -8.93 3.26 1.56
C SER A 51 -7.54 3.89 1.62
N GLY A 52 -7.46 5.18 1.29
CA GLY A 52 -6.28 6.00 1.52
C GLY A 52 -5.64 6.61 0.28
N LEU A 53 -4.44 7.11 0.47
CA LEU A 53 -3.72 7.95 -0.49
C LEU A 53 -3.39 7.23 -1.78
N MET A 54 -3.72 7.90 -2.88
CA MET A 54 -3.33 7.53 -4.24
C MET A 54 -2.92 8.76 -5.05
N VAL A 55 -1.95 8.58 -5.96
CA VAL A 55 -1.60 9.56 -6.98
C VAL A 55 -1.97 9.03 -8.37
N TYR A 56 -2.56 9.91 -9.16
CA TYR A 56 -2.88 9.68 -10.58
C TYR A 56 -2.22 10.76 -11.42
N ALA A 57 -1.67 10.37 -12.56
CA ALA A 57 -1.13 11.32 -13.52
C ALA A 57 -2.24 11.86 -14.43
N ARG A 58 -2.16 13.14 -14.76
CA ARG A 58 -3.07 13.82 -15.71
C ARG A 58 -2.49 13.92 -17.12
N THR A 59 -1.21 13.56 -17.29
CA THR A 59 -0.51 13.53 -18.57
C THR A 59 0.31 12.25 -18.71
N PRO A 60 0.53 11.73 -19.95
CA PRO A 60 1.41 10.59 -20.19
C PRO A 60 2.84 10.81 -19.71
N GLY A 61 3.37 12.04 -19.83
CA GLY A 61 4.71 12.38 -19.35
C GLY A 61 4.83 12.27 -17.83
N ALA A 62 3.85 12.79 -17.09
CA ALA A 62 3.80 12.64 -15.64
C ALA A 62 3.64 11.17 -15.22
N ALA A 63 2.85 10.38 -15.95
CA ALA A 63 2.70 8.95 -15.69
C ALA A 63 4.02 8.20 -15.85
N ALA A 64 4.77 8.47 -16.92
CA ALA A 64 6.08 7.85 -17.16
C ALA A 64 7.08 8.22 -16.05
N ALA A 65 7.15 9.49 -15.67
CA ALA A 65 8.05 9.97 -14.63
C ALA A 65 7.73 9.37 -13.23
N LEU A 66 6.45 9.33 -12.84
CA LEU A 66 6.03 8.71 -11.58
C LEU A 66 6.25 7.19 -11.58
N THR A 67 5.99 6.50 -12.69
CA THR A 67 6.26 5.06 -12.82
C THR A 67 7.76 4.77 -12.71
N LYS A 68 8.61 5.61 -13.28
CA LYS A 68 10.06 5.53 -13.13
C LYS A 68 10.46 5.63 -11.65
N GLN A 69 9.94 6.61 -10.90
CA GLN A 69 10.19 6.76 -9.46
C GLN A 69 9.77 5.51 -8.66
N VAL A 70 8.63 4.90 -8.99
CA VAL A 70 8.21 3.63 -8.35
C VAL A 70 9.23 2.52 -8.60
N THR A 71 9.73 2.39 -9.83
CA THR A 71 10.71 1.37 -10.22
C THR A 71 12.06 1.60 -9.52
N GLU A 72 12.56 2.82 -9.54
CA GLU A 72 13.81 3.22 -8.88
C GLU A 72 13.73 3.01 -7.36
N SER A 73 12.59 3.32 -6.75
CA SER A 73 12.37 3.07 -5.32
C SER A 73 12.36 1.58 -4.98
N GLN A 74 11.78 0.72 -5.82
CA GLN A 74 11.86 -0.72 -5.63
C GLN A 74 13.31 -1.24 -5.73
N GLN A 75 14.11 -0.68 -6.64
CA GLN A 75 15.52 -0.98 -6.75
C GLN A 75 16.30 -0.49 -5.51
N ALA A 76 16.08 0.73 -5.05
CA ALA A 76 16.69 1.27 -3.84
C ALA A 76 16.38 0.39 -2.61
N TYR A 77 15.12 0.00 -2.42
CA TYR A 77 14.75 -0.93 -1.36
C TYR A 77 15.43 -2.29 -1.49
N ALA A 78 15.57 -2.81 -2.72
CA ALA A 78 16.24 -4.08 -2.94
C ALA A 78 17.73 -4.03 -2.57
N ILE A 79 18.36 -2.87 -2.75
CA ILE A 79 19.76 -2.64 -2.31
C ILE A 79 19.82 -2.51 -0.78
N LEU A 80 18.97 -1.68 -0.19
CA LEU A 80 18.94 -1.43 1.26
C LEU A 80 18.67 -2.71 2.08
N ASP A 81 17.84 -3.60 1.56
CA ASP A 81 17.47 -4.85 2.24
C ASP A 81 18.29 -6.07 1.76
N GLY A 82 19.35 -5.85 0.98
CA GLY A 82 20.34 -6.88 0.57
C GLY A 82 19.86 -7.86 -0.50
N ARG A 83 18.78 -7.54 -1.25
CA ARG A 83 18.29 -8.35 -2.38
C ARG A 83 19.00 -8.05 -3.71
N ALA A 84 19.66 -6.92 -3.79
CA ALA A 84 20.43 -6.49 -4.96
C ALA A 84 21.70 -5.77 -4.54
N GLU A 85 22.71 -5.82 -5.41
CA GLU A 85 23.92 -5.03 -5.26
C GLU A 85 23.77 -3.66 -5.93
N ALA A 86 24.44 -2.64 -5.36
CA ALA A 86 24.48 -1.31 -5.95
C ALA A 86 25.43 -1.30 -7.15
N GLY A 87 24.89 -1.09 -8.35
CA GLY A 87 25.66 -0.88 -9.58
C GLY A 87 25.86 0.62 -9.88
N PRO A 88 26.61 0.96 -10.93
CA PRO A 88 26.77 2.34 -11.39
C PRO A 88 25.40 3.01 -11.67
N GLY A 89 25.16 4.19 -11.07
CA GLY A 89 23.91 4.92 -11.24
C GLY A 89 22.71 4.36 -10.48
N ALA A 90 22.91 3.41 -9.56
CA ALA A 90 21.84 2.89 -8.72
C ALA A 90 21.27 4.00 -7.80
N PRO A 91 19.95 4.02 -7.58
CA PRO A 91 19.34 5.00 -6.69
C PRO A 91 19.76 4.76 -5.24
N ALA A 92 20.29 5.79 -4.59
CA ALA A 92 20.77 5.70 -3.22
C ALA A 92 19.64 5.53 -2.20
N GLN A 93 18.46 6.12 -2.46
CA GLN A 93 17.30 6.06 -1.58
C GLN A 93 15.98 6.01 -2.36
N PRO A 94 14.93 5.39 -1.78
CA PRO A 94 13.62 5.40 -2.41
C PRO A 94 12.99 6.80 -2.41
N CYS A 95 12.64 7.30 -3.58
CA CYS A 95 11.97 8.60 -3.75
C CYS A 95 10.44 8.47 -3.79
N PHE A 96 9.88 7.28 -4.13
CA PHE A 96 8.45 6.99 -4.08
C PHE A 96 8.17 6.05 -2.92
N ARG A 97 7.66 6.58 -1.81
CA ARG A 97 7.43 5.82 -0.57
C ARG A 97 5.93 5.74 -0.26
N LYS A 98 5.49 4.57 0.18
CA LYS A 98 4.12 4.30 0.61
C LYS A 98 4.14 3.74 2.01
N THR A 99 3.49 4.44 2.93
CA THR A 99 3.28 3.99 4.29
C THR A 99 1.81 3.61 4.47
N TYR A 100 1.60 2.46 5.09
CA TYR A 100 0.26 1.96 5.41
C TYR A 100 0.09 1.87 6.92
N ARG A 101 -1.16 1.94 7.36
CA ARG A 101 -1.56 1.53 8.71
C ARG A 101 -2.55 0.39 8.60
N ALA A 102 -2.43 -0.56 9.50
CA ALA A 102 -3.33 -1.70 9.58
C ALA A 102 -3.67 -2.01 11.02
N VAL A 103 -4.92 -2.41 11.30
CA VAL A 103 -5.26 -3.05 12.56
C VAL A 103 -5.26 -4.56 12.33
N ILE A 104 -4.42 -5.26 13.09
CA ILE A 104 -4.20 -6.70 13.00
C ILE A 104 -4.75 -7.42 14.24
N ALA A 105 -5.06 -8.70 14.10
CA ALA A 105 -5.49 -9.55 15.20
C ALA A 105 -4.31 -9.94 16.10
N GLY A 106 -4.47 -9.79 17.41
CA GLY A 106 -3.48 -10.15 18.43
C GLY A 106 -2.37 -9.13 18.62
N GLY A 107 -1.55 -9.37 19.63
CA GLY A 107 -0.31 -8.63 19.92
C GLY A 107 0.91 -9.26 19.25
N PRO A 108 2.10 -8.64 19.40
CA PRO A 108 3.38 -9.22 18.97
C PRO A 108 3.62 -10.59 19.61
N ASP A 109 4.22 -11.49 18.83
CA ASP A 109 4.62 -12.83 19.29
C ASP A 109 5.93 -13.29 18.59
N GLU A 110 6.30 -14.56 18.75
CA GLU A 110 7.48 -15.13 18.10
C GLU A 110 7.39 -15.11 16.55
N ALA A 111 6.18 -15.28 15.99
CA ALA A 111 5.96 -15.28 14.54
C ALA A 111 5.86 -13.86 13.95
N LEU A 112 5.53 -12.88 14.77
CA LEU A 112 5.43 -11.47 14.43
C LEU A 112 5.99 -10.60 15.58
N PRO A 113 7.33 -10.42 15.69
CA PRO A 113 7.95 -9.52 16.65
C PRO A 113 7.41 -8.09 16.57
N PRO A 114 7.71 -7.20 17.56
CA PRO A 114 7.21 -5.82 17.53
C PRO A 114 7.57 -5.03 16.27
N GLU A 115 8.69 -5.35 15.65
CA GLU A 115 9.15 -4.74 14.39
C GLU A 115 9.93 -5.75 13.55
N GLY A 116 10.03 -5.51 12.27
CA GLY A 116 10.83 -6.37 11.40
C GLY A 116 10.54 -6.22 9.90
N ILE A 117 11.18 -7.09 9.14
CA ILE A 117 11.01 -7.20 7.70
C ILE A 117 10.35 -8.54 7.37
N LEU A 118 9.19 -8.50 6.71
CA LEU A 118 8.54 -9.70 6.21
C LEU A 118 8.96 -9.96 4.76
N ARG A 119 9.52 -11.15 4.52
CA ARG A 119 9.90 -11.64 3.18
C ARG A 119 9.15 -12.92 2.88
N ASP A 120 8.43 -12.95 1.77
CA ASP A 120 7.69 -14.12 1.31
C ASP A 120 7.71 -14.22 -0.21
N TYR A 121 7.57 -15.44 -0.72
CA TYR A 121 7.25 -15.69 -2.12
C TYR A 121 5.73 -15.82 -2.25
N LEU A 122 5.11 -14.96 -3.06
CA LEU A 122 3.67 -14.92 -3.22
C LEU A 122 3.24 -15.43 -4.60
N PHE A 123 2.27 -16.33 -4.61
CA PHE A 123 1.62 -16.85 -5.81
C PHE A 123 0.17 -16.35 -5.88
N LYS A 124 -0.19 -15.66 -6.98
CA LYS A 124 -1.55 -15.23 -7.24
C LYS A 124 -2.31 -16.31 -8.01
N ASP A 125 -3.29 -16.91 -7.38
CA ASP A 125 -4.26 -17.78 -8.04
C ASP A 125 -5.42 -16.92 -8.56
N SER A 126 -5.41 -16.62 -9.87
CA SER A 126 -6.43 -15.78 -10.49
C SER A 126 -7.80 -16.47 -10.54
N ARG A 127 -7.88 -17.81 -10.55
CA ARG A 127 -9.13 -18.56 -10.55
C ARG A 127 -9.83 -18.45 -9.19
N LYS A 128 -9.05 -18.49 -8.10
CA LYS A 128 -9.56 -18.32 -6.73
C LYS A 128 -9.64 -16.86 -6.29
N GLY A 129 -9.12 -15.92 -7.08
CA GLY A 129 -9.01 -14.51 -6.70
C GLY A 129 -8.22 -14.31 -5.41
N ARG A 130 -7.26 -15.19 -5.10
CA ARG A 130 -6.55 -15.23 -3.83
C ARG A 130 -5.04 -15.34 -4.04
N VAL A 131 -4.26 -14.83 -3.07
CA VAL A 131 -2.81 -14.93 -3.05
C VAL A 131 -2.39 -15.88 -1.92
N PHE A 132 -1.36 -16.67 -2.16
CA PHE A 132 -0.83 -17.64 -1.22
C PHE A 132 0.68 -17.45 -1.04
N PRO A 133 1.21 -17.56 0.18
CA PRO A 133 2.65 -17.70 0.37
C PRO A 133 3.10 -19.10 -0.08
N VAL A 134 4.25 -19.17 -0.71
CA VAL A 134 4.85 -20.43 -1.18
C VAL A 134 6.32 -20.50 -0.76
N LYS A 135 6.84 -21.71 -0.55
CA LYS A 135 8.20 -21.91 0.00
C LYS A 135 9.32 -21.64 -1.01
N ARG A 136 9.04 -21.71 -2.31
CA ARG A 136 10.09 -21.64 -3.36
C ARG A 136 9.65 -20.77 -4.54
N PRO A 137 10.60 -20.04 -5.16
CA PRO A 137 10.32 -19.32 -6.40
C PRO A 137 10.02 -20.30 -7.54
N ARG A 138 9.06 -19.97 -8.39
CA ARG A 138 8.69 -20.66 -9.63
C ARG A 138 7.95 -19.69 -10.56
N LYS A 139 7.65 -20.10 -11.78
CA LYS A 139 6.88 -19.29 -12.73
C LYS A 139 5.56 -18.79 -12.10
N GLY A 140 5.31 -17.49 -12.17
CA GLY A 140 4.12 -16.83 -11.60
C GLY A 140 4.24 -16.47 -10.11
N VAL A 141 5.29 -16.87 -9.43
CA VAL A 141 5.59 -16.45 -8.06
C VAL A 141 6.39 -15.13 -8.10
N ARG A 142 6.11 -14.26 -7.13
CA ARG A 142 6.80 -12.98 -6.94
C ARG A 142 7.27 -12.83 -5.51
N GLU A 143 8.48 -12.33 -5.33
CA GLU A 143 8.95 -11.95 -4.00
C GLU A 143 8.20 -10.71 -3.50
N ALA A 144 7.88 -10.71 -2.21
CA ALA A 144 7.17 -9.65 -1.51
C ALA A 144 7.93 -9.30 -0.24
N VAL A 145 8.28 -8.02 -0.10
CA VAL A 145 9.03 -7.49 1.04
C VAL A 145 8.34 -6.25 1.55
N LEU A 146 8.14 -6.20 2.86
CA LEU A 146 7.68 -5.04 3.61
C LEU A 146 8.44 -4.95 4.93
N GLU A 147 8.54 -3.75 5.45
CA GLU A 147 8.98 -3.43 6.81
C GLU A 147 7.75 -3.02 7.63
N TYR A 148 7.72 -3.37 8.90
CA TYR A 148 6.63 -3.01 9.79
C TYR A 148 7.11 -2.72 11.22
N CYS A 149 6.32 -1.95 11.94
CA CYS A 149 6.43 -1.72 13.38
C CYS A 149 5.03 -1.78 14.00
N ILE A 150 4.88 -2.51 15.10
CA ILE A 150 3.69 -2.46 15.94
C ILE A 150 3.77 -1.20 16.79
N VAL A 151 2.90 -0.25 16.49
CA VAL A 151 2.88 1.07 17.16
C VAL A 151 2.25 0.96 18.53
N GLU A 152 1.17 0.17 18.62
CA GLU A 152 0.37 0.03 19.84
C GLU A 152 -0.38 -1.29 19.84
N THR A 153 -0.61 -1.84 21.02
CA THR A 153 -1.45 -3.03 21.23
C THR A 153 -2.56 -2.65 22.21
N ALA A 154 -3.79 -3.02 21.86
CA ALA A 154 -4.96 -2.80 22.70
C ALA A 154 -4.74 -3.45 24.09
N PRO A 155 -5.28 -2.87 25.19
CA PRO A 155 -5.03 -3.35 26.56
C PRO A 155 -5.40 -4.83 26.79
N ASP A 156 -6.38 -5.34 26.06
CA ASP A 156 -6.81 -6.76 26.12
C ASP A 156 -5.97 -7.69 25.24
N GLY A 157 -5.00 -7.15 24.49
CA GLY A 157 -4.16 -7.90 23.56
C GLY A 157 -4.87 -8.43 22.33
N SER A 158 -6.12 -8.07 22.09
CA SER A 158 -6.92 -8.62 20.99
C SER A 158 -6.56 -8.05 19.62
N LEU A 159 -6.10 -6.80 19.59
CA LEU A 159 -5.77 -6.04 18.37
C LEU A 159 -4.46 -5.27 18.54
N SER A 160 -3.78 -5.02 17.42
CA SER A 160 -2.63 -4.10 17.38
C SER A 160 -2.69 -3.20 16.15
N LEU A 161 -2.20 -1.98 16.32
CA LEU A 161 -1.95 -1.02 15.25
C LEU A 161 -0.53 -1.24 14.71
N ALA A 162 -0.43 -1.54 13.42
CA ALA A 162 0.84 -1.68 12.72
C ALA A 162 1.03 -0.53 11.72
N GLU A 163 2.23 0.05 11.69
CA GLU A 163 2.70 0.91 10.61
C GLU A 163 3.59 0.10 9.67
N ILE A 164 3.43 0.27 8.35
CA ILE A 164 4.00 -0.63 7.34
C ILE A 164 4.57 0.17 6.19
N THR A 165 5.83 -0.08 5.84
CA THR A 165 6.46 0.46 4.63
C THR A 165 6.61 -0.64 3.57
N LEU A 166 6.03 -0.43 2.38
CA LEU A 166 6.13 -1.40 1.29
C LEU A 166 7.41 -1.21 0.48
N HIS A 167 8.28 -2.22 0.46
CA HIS A 167 9.42 -2.32 -0.47
C HIS A 167 8.99 -2.86 -1.84
N THR A 168 7.95 -3.68 -1.86
CA THR A 168 7.31 -4.21 -3.09
C THR A 168 5.80 -3.97 -3.02
N GLY A 169 5.10 -4.00 -4.18
CA GLY A 169 3.65 -3.79 -4.25
C GLY A 169 2.92 -4.97 -4.91
N ARG A 170 2.84 -6.14 -4.23
CA ARG A 170 2.14 -7.31 -4.75
C ARG A 170 0.66 -7.29 -4.37
N THR A 171 -0.18 -7.93 -5.20
CA THR A 171 -1.62 -8.08 -4.89
C THR A 171 -1.79 -8.66 -3.49
N HIS A 172 -2.65 -8.05 -2.67
CA HIS A 172 -2.97 -8.45 -1.29
C HIS A 172 -1.73 -8.65 -0.38
N GLN A 173 -0.59 -8.02 -0.69
CA GLN A 173 0.68 -8.30 -0.03
C GLN A 173 0.60 -8.22 1.49
N ILE A 174 0.24 -7.07 2.04
CA ILE A 174 0.12 -6.85 3.49
C ILE A 174 -0.82 -7.89 4.10
N ARG A 175 -1.99 -8.06 3.52
CA ARG A 175 -3.04 -8.95 3.98
C ARG A 175 -2.57 -10.39 4.13
N VAL A 176 -1.88 -10.92 3.11
CA VAL A 176 -1.42 -12.32 3.13
C VAL A 176 -0.19 -12.52 4.00
N GLN A 177 0.72 -11.55 4.06
CA GLN A 177 1.94 -11.66 4.87
C GLN A 177 1.63 -11.67 6.37
N PHE A 178 0.74 -10.82 6.85
CA PHE A 178 0.28 -10.84 8.24
C PHE A 178 -0.56 -12.08 8.55
N ALA A 179 -1.51 -12.44 7.68
CA ALA A 179 -2.35 -13.62 7.87
C ALA A 179 -1.55 -14.93 7.90
N SER A 180 -0.48 -15.06 7.14
CA SER A 180 0.40 -16.24 7.14
C SER A 180 1.15 -16.43 8.46
N ARG A 181 1.26 -15.38 9.25
CA ARG A 181 1.84 -15.35 10.61
C ARG A 181 0.78 -15.42 11.72
N LYS A 182 -0.48 -15.74 11.36
CA LYS A 182 -1.64 -15.84 12.26
C LYS A 182 -2.16 -14.51 12.83
N HIS A 183 -1.73 -13.37 12.23
CA HIS A 183 -2.18 -12.03 12.56
C HIS A 183 -2.97 -11.42 11.39
N PRO A 184 -4.14 -11.99 10.96
CA PRO A 184 -4.90 -11.42 9.86
C PRO A 184 -5.38 -10.01 10.21
N LEU A 185 -5.53 -9.16 9.19
CA LEU A 185 -6.07 -7.82 9.38
C LEU A 185 -7.53 -7.90 9.87
N TYR A 186 -7.93 -6.97 10.73
CA TYR A 186 -9.33 -6.82 11.12
C TYR A 186 -10.22 -6.71 9.88
N GLY A 187 -11.35 -7.42 9.88
CA GLY A 187 -12.30 -7.42 8.77
C GLY A 187 -11.90 -8.24 7.54
N ASP A 188 -10.67 -8.78 7.49
CA ASP A 188 -10.20 -9.55 6.32
C ASP A 188 -10.62 -11.02 6.37
N GLY A 189 -11.92 -11.27 6.18
CA GLY A 189 -12.46 -12.63 6.15
C GLY A 189 -11.86 -13.51 5.03
N LYS A 190 -11.36 -12.91 3.92
CA LYS A 190 -10.67 -13.65 2.86
C LYS A 190 -9.40 -14.33 3.37
N TYR A 191 -8.71 -13.72 4.31
CA TYR A 191 -7.46 -14.24 4.89
C TYR A 191 -7.60 -14.71 6.35
N GLY A 192 -8.83 -14.99 6.80
CA GLY A 192 -9.07 -15.72 8.04
C GLY A 192 -9.29 -14.86 9.27
N SER A 193 -9.56 -13.56 9.11
CA SER A 193 -9.99 -12.73 10.22
C SER A 193 -11.30 -13.25 10.82
N ARG A 194 -11.37 -13.30 12.15
CA ARG A 194 -12.60 -13.60 12.91
C ARG A 194 -13.42 -12.34 13.19
N PHE A 195 -12.80 -11.18 13.11
CA PHE A 195 -13.46 -9.89 13.27
C PHE A 195 -14.29 -9.57 12.04
N LYS A 196 -15.49 -9.02 12.26
CA LYS A 196 -16.43 -8.62 11.21
C LYS A 196 -16.33 -7.12 10.96
N GLY A 197 -16.44 -6.69 9.72
CA GLY A 197 -16.37 -5.29 9.30
C GLY A 197 -15.53 -5.10 8.05
N ASP A 198 -15.25 -3.85 7.74
CA ASP A 198 -14.36 -3.48 6.64
C ASP A 198 -12.91 -3.83 6.96
N ILE A 199 -12.10 -4.04 5.93
CA ILE A 199 -10.68 -4.35 6.09
C ILE A 199 -9.98 -3.12 6.67
N ALA A 200 -9.44 -3.24 7.88
CA ALA A 200 -8.69 -2.17 8.52
C ALA A 200 -7.28 -2.06 7.93
N LEU A 201 -7.20 -1.53 6.72
CA LEU A 201 -5.97 -1.21 6.00
C LEU A 201 -6.13 0.15 5.31
N GLN A 202 -5.24 1.08 5.60
CA GLN A 202 -5.22 2.44 5.05
C GLN A 202 -3.88 2.72 4.40
N SER A 203 -3.86 3.24 3.17
CA SER A 203 -2.68 3.90 2.60
C SER A 203 -2.54 5.28 3.26
N ALA A 204 -1.77 5.34 4.35
CA ALA A 204 -1.74 6.48 5.26
C ALA A 204 -0.72 7.54 4.88
N GLY A 205 0.37 7.17 4.19
CA GLY A 205 1.43 8.07 3.78
C GLY A 205 1.86 7.84 2.34
N LEU A 206 2.10 8.94 1.61
CA LEU A 206 2.59 8.91 0.23
C LEU A 206 3.62 10.02 0.02
N GLN A 207 4.82 9.65 -0.43
CA GLN A 207 5.89 10.59 -0.75
C GLN A 207 6.43 10.30 -2.14
N PHE A 208 6.70 11.34 -2.91
CA PHE A 208 7.28 11.26 -4.26
C PHE A 208 7.85 12.61 -4.67
N VAL A 209 8.56 12.66 -5.80
CA VAL A 209 9.02 13.90 -6.42
C VAL A 209 8.03 14.31 -7.50
N HIS A 210 7.60 15.57 -7.48
CA HIS A 210 6.68 16.09 -8.49
C HIS A 210 7.28 15.97 -9.90
N PRO A 211 6.57 15.34 -10.87
CA PRO A 211 7.14 14.93 -12.14
C PRO A 211 7.61 16.08 -13.06
N GLU A 212 7.03 17.27 -12.90
CA GLU A 212 7.36 18.43 -13.73
C GLU A 212 8.25 19.44 -12.98
N THR A 213 7.97 19.68 -11.69
CA THR A 213 8.69 20.72 -10.93
C THR A 213 9.91 20.21 -10.17
N GLY A 214 10.07 18.89 -10.03
CA GLY A 214 11.15 18.29 -9.24
C GLY A 214 11.04 18.51 -7.72
N LYS A 215 9.96 19.10 -7.22
CA LYS A 215 9.78 19.37 -5.79
C LYS A 215 9.37 18.10 -5.04
N PRO A 216 9.91 17.84 -3.83
CA PRO A 216 9.43 16.77 -2.98
C PRO A 216 7.98 17.03 -2.55
N MET A 217 7.16 15.98 -2.62
CA MET A 217 5.76 15.97 -2.22
C MET A 217 5.57 14.94 -1.11
N ALA A 218 4.84 15.31 -0.06
CA ALA A 218 4.51 14.41 1.05
C ALA A 218 3.07 14.63 1.48
N PHE A 219 2.32 13.54 1.62
CA PHE A 219 0.94 13.53 2.07
C PHE A 219 0.77 12.50 3.16
N SER A 220 -0.06 12.80 4.15
CA SER A 220 -0.43 11.88 5.22
C SER A 220 -1.91 12.04 5.56
N LEU A 221 -2.52 10.93 6.02
CA LEU A 221 -3.88 10.90 6.54
C LEU A 221 -3.84 10.62 8.05
N PRO A 222 -4.76 11.18 8.82
CA PRO A 222 -4.97 10.76 10.21
C PRO A 222 -5.49 9.32 10.27
N LEU A 223 -5.48 8.72 11.45
CA LEU A 223 -6.19 7.47 11.70
C LEU A 223 -7.70 7.69 11.46
N PRO A 224 -8.40 6.71 10.85
CA PRO A 224 -9.84 6.77 10.72
C PRO A 224 -10.53 6.79 12.10
N ALA A 225 -11.56 7.62 12.27
CA ALA A 225 -12.27 7.73 13.54
C ALA A 225 -13.25 6.56 13.83
N ALA A 226 -13.47 5.68 12.86
CA ALA A 226 -14.36 4.52 13.01
C ALA A 226 -13.67 3.31 13.66
N ALA A 227 -14.45 2.35 14.18
CA ALA A 227 -13.91 1.07 14.61
C ALA A 227 -13.26 0.32 13.43
N PRO A 228 -12.15 -0.45 13.66
CA PRO A 228 -11.47 -0.65 14.94
C PRO A 228 -10.42 0.43 15.28
N TRP A 229 -10.19 1.38 14.41
CA TRP A 229 -9.14 2.40 14.54
C TRP A 229 -9.28 3.29 15.77
N LYS A 230 -10.54 3.56 16.17
CA LYS A 230 -10.83 4.40 17.35
C LYS A 230 -10.22 3.88 18.65
N GLU A 231 -9.85 2.61 18.72
CA GLU A 231 -9.22 2.00 19.90
C GLU A 231 -7.77 2.46 20.08
N PHE A 232 -7.22 3.13 19.06
CA PHE A 232 -5.85 3.67 19.00
C PHE A 232 -5.86 5.20 18.82
N LEU A 233 -6.98 5.86 19.08
CA LEU A 233 -7.10 7.31 19.12
C LEU A 233 -7.18 7.74 20.61
N GLU A 234 -6.08 8.25 21.13
CA GLU A 234 -6.10 9.03 22.37
C GLU A 234 -6.47 10.49 22.11
#